data_75330244df106adb88e316278a88dd99
#
_entry.id   75330244df106adb88e316278a88dd99
#
_cell.length_a   1.000
_cell.length_b   1.000
_cell.length_c   1.000
_cell.angle_alpha   90.00
_cell.angle_beta   90.00
_cell.angle_gamma   90.00
#
_symmetry.space_group_name_H-M   'P 1'
#
loop_
_entity.id
_entity.type
_entity.pdbx_description
1 polymer ?
#
loop_
_entity_poly.entity_id
_entity_poly.type
_entity_poly.pdbx_seq_one_letter_code
_entity_poly.pdbx_strand_id
1 'polypeptide(L)'
;MKIATWNVERLRHKKQLDQIQGLCDGIHADILVLTETDKRLHPDYAFCCETTSLMGDKTIPYAVTENRVSLYTNYPVVRLHQTYDSRTALCAELKTEKGNLLV
;
A
#
# COMPACT_ATOMS: atom_id res chain seq x y z
N MET A 1 7.38 17.35 2.86
CA MET A 1 6.93 15.94 2.75
C MET A 1 5.96 15.79 1.58
N LYS A 2 6.19 14.80 0.75
CA LYS A 2 5.31 14.49 -0.39
C LYS A 2 4.59 13.17 -0.12
N ILE A 3 3.26 13.21 -0.11
CA ILE A 3 2.40 12.03 0.05
C ILE A 3 1.63 11.85 -1.24
N ALA A 4 1.62 10.64 -1.78
CA ALA A 4 0.88 10.29 -2.98
C ALA A 4 -0.05 9.11 -2.70
N THR A 5 -1.19 9.08 -3.37
CA THR A 5 -2.12 7.95 -3.33
C THR A 5 -2.63 7.64 -4.73
N TRP A 6 -2.87 6.35 -4.99
CA TRP A 6 -3.39 5.88 -6.26
C TRP A 6 -4.23 4.63 -6.07
N ASN A 7 -5.44 4.62 -6.64
CA ASN A 7 -6.27 3.42 -6.74
C ASN A 7 -5.91 2.70 -8.03
N VAL A 8 -5.32 1.51 -7.93
CA VAL A 8 -4.86 0.73 -9.09
C VAL A 8 -5.89 -0.29 -9.59
N GLU A 9 -7.13 -0.18 -9.12
CA GLU A 9 -8.28 -0.94 -9.62
C GLU A 9 -8.06 -2.47 -9.66
N ARG A 10 -7.42 -3.03 -8.61
CA ARG A 10 -7.13 -4.47 -8.50
C ARG A 10 -6.29 -5.00 -9.67
N LEU A 11 -5.45 -4.16 -10.25
CA LEU A 11 -4.66 -4.47 -11.44
C LEU A 11 -5.50 -5.02 -12.61
N ARG A 12 -6.70 -4.44 -12.84
CA ARG A 12 -7.46 -4.74 -14.06
C ARG A 12 -6.64 -4.50 -15.33
N HIS A 13 -5.63 -3.66 -15.22
CA HIS A 13 -4.65 -3.33 -16.26
C HIS A 13 -3.36 -4.14 -16.13
N LYS A 14 -3.45 -5.40 -15.72
CA LYS A 14 -2.27 -6.27 -15.49
C LYS A 14 -1.33 -6.43 -16.68
N LYS A 15 -1.82 -6.20 -17.90
CA LYS A 15 -0.98 -6.18 -19.11
C LYS A 15 -0.02 -4.98 -19.14
N GLN A 16 -0.28 -3.97 -18.32
CA GLN A 16 0.51 -2.75 -18.18
C GLN A 16 1.22 -2.68 -16.83
N LEU A 17 1.44 -3.83 -16.20
CA LEU A 17 2.05 -3.92 -14.87
C LEU A 17 3.39 -3.18 -14.81
N ASP A 18 4.25 -3.35 -15.81
CA ASP A 18 5.56 -2.69 -15.85
C ASP A 18 5.43 -1.17 -15.96
N GLN A 19 4.43 -0.67 -16.69
CA GLN A 19 4.16 0.76 -16.79
C GLN A 19 3.65 1.33 -15.47
N ILE A 20 2.74 0.60 -14.79
CA ILE A 20 2.22 0.98 -13.47
C ILE A 20 3.35 0.99 -12.45
N GLN A 21 4.18 -0.03 -12.45
CA GLN A 21 5.37 -0.11 -11.58
C GLN A 21 6.31 1.08 -11.83
N GLY A 22 6.61 1.38 -13.09
CA GLY A 22 7.46 2.51 -13.47
C GLY A 22 6.90 3.86 -13.04
N LEU A 23 5.57 4.05 -13.12
CA LEU A 23 4.93 5.27 -12.62
C LEU A 23 5.02 5.38 -11.10
N CYS A 24 4.80 4.27 -10.37
CA CYS A 24 4.98 4.24 -8.92
C CYS A 24 6.40 4.63 -8.51
N ASP A 25 7.40 4.07 -9.19
CA ASP A 25 8.81 4.37 -8.92
C ASP A 25 9.18 5.81 -9.27
N GLY A 26 8.53 6.39 -10.29
CA GLY A 26 8.76 7.76 -10.75
C GLY A 26 8.09 8.85 -9.90
N ILE A 27 7.18 8.50 -9.00
CA ILE A 27 6.47 9.48 -8.15
C ILE A 27 7.42 10.14 -7.15
N HIS A 28 8.41 9.41 -6.63
CA HIS A 28 9.38 9.89 -5.63
C HIS A 28 8.70 10.54 -4.41
N ALA A 29 7.59 9.95 -3.94
CA ALA A 29 6.93 10.40 -2.73
C ALA A 29 7.68 9.91 -1.48
N ASP A 30 7.57 10.63 -0.37
CA ASP A 30 8.04 10.14 0.92
C ASP A 30 7.14 9.02 1.45
N ILE A 31 5.85 9.11 1.12
CA ILE A 31 4.83 8.10 1.43
C ILE A 31 3.97 7.89 0.19
N LEU A 32 3.88 6.65 -0.26
CA LEU A 32 3.00 6.22 -1.35
C LEU A 32 1.96 5.25 -0.81
N VAL A 33 0.68 5.55 -1.03
CA VAL A 33 -0.43 4.69 -0.65
C VAL A 33 -1.11 4.16 -1.91
N LEU A 34 -1.14 2.86 -2.07
CA LEU A 34 -1.88 2.19 -3.14
C LEU A 34 -3.13 1.54 -2.56
N THR A 35 -4.26 1.79 -3.19
CA THR A 35 -5.53 1.17 -2.82
C THR A 35 -6.02 0.23 -3.93
N GLU A 36 -6.84 -0.76 -3.54
CA GLU A 36 -7.27 -1.84 -4.43
C GLU A 36 -6.07 -2.46 -5.17
N THR A 37 -5.07 -2.84 -4.41
CA THR A 37 -3.73 -3.15 -4.92
C THR A 37 -3.44 -4.65 -4.95
N ASP A 38 -2.23 -4.98 -5.32
CA ASP A 38 -1.76 -6.35 -5.51
C ASP A 38 -0.26 -6.39 -5.21
N LYS A 39 0.19 -7.44 -4.54
CA LYS A 39 1.59 -7.64 -4.15
C LYS A 39 2.56 -7.78 -5.33
N ARG A 40 2.06 -7.97 -6.53
CA ARG A 40 2.87 -7.92 -7.75
C ARG A 40 3.41 -6.51 -8.04
N LEU A 41 2.75 -5.46 -7.51
CA LEU A 41 3.33 -4.12 -7.43
C LEU A 41 4.21 -4.03 -6.18
N HIS A 42 5.46 -3.63 -6.35
CA HIS A 42 6.44 -3.52 -5.26
C HIS A 42 7.36 -2.32 -5.50
N PRO A 43 6.82 -1.09 -5.37
CA PRO A 43 7.61 0.12 -5.48
C PRO A 43 8.84 0.09 -4.58
N ASP A 44 9.94 0.68 -5.05
CA ASP A 44 11.23 0.66 -4.37
C ASP A 44 11.24 1.62 -3.18
N TYR A 45 10.84 1.11 -2.02
CA TYR A 45 10.85 1.81 -0.73
C TYR A 45 11.46 0.90 0.33
N ALA A 46 12.03 1.52 1.37
CA ALA A 46 12.67 0.78 2.47
C ALA A 46 11.66 -0.02 3.31
N PHE A 47 10.43 0.47 3.44
CA PHE A 47 9.38 -0.14 4.26
C PHE A 47 8.06 -0.24 3.50
N CYS A 48 7.35 -1.34 3.76
CA CYS A 48 6.00 -1.58 3.26
C CYS A 48 5.11 -2.10 4.38
N CYS A 49 3.91 -1.54 4.50
CA CYS A 49 2.84 -2.05 5.37
C CYS A 49 1.62 -2.32 4.52
N GLU A 50 0.92 -3.41 4.79
CA GLU A 50 -0.25 -3.79 3.97
C GLU A 50 -1.36 -4.38 4.83
N THR A 51 -2.59 -4.19 4.35
CA THR A 51 -3.74 -4.91 4.88
C THR A 51 -3.61 -6.40 4.62
N THR A 52 -4.29 -7.21 5.41
CA THR A 52 -4.29 -8.67 5.23
C THR A 52 -5.02 -9.06 3.94
N SER A 53 -4.73 -10.28 3.45
CA SER A 53 -5.33 -10.79 2.22
C SER A 53 -6.86 -10.81 2.29
N LEU A 54 -7.48 -10.49 1.18
CA LEU A 54 -8.94 -10.58 1.00
C LEU A 54 -9.40 -11.97 0.54
N MET A 55 -8.47 -12.89 0.35
CA MET A 55 -8.79 -14.26 -0.03
C MET A 55 -9.72 -14.90 1.02
N GLY A 56 -10.79 -15.54 0.56
CA GLY A 56 -11.82 -16.14 1.43
C GLY A 56 -13.06 -15.26 1.62
N ASP A 57 -13.09 -14.05 1.07
CA ASP A 57 -14.33 -13.29 0.96
C ASP A 57 -15.29 -14.05 0.04
N LYS A 58 -16.48 -14.40 0.56
CA LYS A 58 -17.47 -15.19 -0.18
C LYS A 58 -18.24 -14.40 -1.22
N THR A 59 -18.18 -13.09 -1.16
CA THR A 59 -18.98 -12.20 -2.01
C THR A 59 -18.23 -11.77 -3.26
N ILE A 60 -16.91 -11.67 -3.19
CA ILE A 60 -16.04 -11.23 -4.29
C ILE A 60 -14.84 -12.17 -4.41
N PRO A 61 -14.55 -12.72 -5.60
CA PRO A 61 -13.38 -13.55 -5.81
C PRO A 61 -12.11 -12.69 -5.85
N TYR A 62 -11.33 -12.70 -4.77
CA TYR A 62 -10.03 -12.06 -4.71
C TYR A 62 -8.91 -13.07 -4.96
N ALA A 63 -7.88 -12.67 -5.70
CA ALA A 63 -6.65 -13.44 -5.81
C ALA A 63 -5.84 -13.35 -4.51
N VAL A 64 -5.01 -14.36 -4.25
CA VAL A 64 -4.17 -14.41 -3.05
C VAL A 64 -3.21 -13.23 -2.92
N THR A 65 -2.83 -12.63 -4.05
CA THR A 65 -1.93 -11.47 -4.11
C THR A 65 -2.62 -10.13 -3.87
N GLU A 66 -3.96 -10.09 -3.92
CA GLU A 66 -4.72 -8.86 -3.77
C GLU A 66 -4.89 -8.45 -2.32
N ASN A 67 -4.75 -7.16 -2.06
CA ASN A 67 -5.05 -6.53 -0.77
C ASN A 67 -5.65 -5.14 -0.97
N ARG A 68 -6.30 -4.60 0.07
CA ARG A 68 -7.02 -3.32 -0.04
C ARG A 68 -6.09 -2.12 -0.05
N VAL A 69 -5.08 -2.13 0.81
CA VAL A 69 -4.19 -0.98 0.99
C VAL A 69 -2.77 -1.48 1.17
N SER A 70 -1.84 -0.85 0.48
CA SER A 70 -0.40 -0.95 0.74
C SER A 70 0.18 0.45 0.89
N LEU A 71 0.95 0.65 1.94
CA LEU A 71 1.68 1.88 2.24
C LEU A 71 3.17 1.61 2.08
N TYR A 72 3.82 2.40 1.27
CA TYR A 72 5.26 2.36 1.01
C TYR A 72 5.91 3.64 1.49
N THR A 73 7.03 3.53 2.18
CA THR A 73 7.72 4.70 2.73
C THR A 73 9.20 4.43 3.00
N ASN A 74 10.01 5.49 3.02
CA ASN A 74 11.39 5.43 3.48
C ASN A 74 11.53 5.81 4.97
N TYR A 75 10.45 6.19 5.63
CA TYR A 75 10.44 6.41 7.06
C TYR A 75 10.29 5.09 7.83
N PRO A 76 11.06 4.87 8.91
CA PRO A 76 10.89 3.69 9.75
C PRO A 76 9.47 3.58 10.29
N VAL A 77 8.90 2.38 10.19
CA VAL A 77 7.61 2.05 10.80
C VAL A 77 7.83 1.74 12.27
N VAL A 78 7.26 2.57 13.14
CA VAL A 78 7.36 2.39 14.60
C VAL A 78 6.34 1.37 15.08
N ARG A 79 5.11 1.45 14.55
CA ARG A 79 3.99 0.64 15.00
C ARG A 79 2.88 0.58 13.95
N LEU A 80 2.24 -0.59 13.86
CA LEU A 80 0.95 -0.73 13.20
C LEU A 80 -0.14 -0.70 14.28
N HIS A 81 -1.06 0.26 14.17
CA HIS A 81 -2.17 0.38 15.08
C HIS A 81 -3.32 -0.52 14.65
N GLN A 82 -4.00 -1.10 15.63
CA GLN A 82 -5.19 -1.90 15.37
C GLN A 82 -6.29 -1.02 14.77
N THR A 83 -6.92 -1.52 13.70
CA THR A 83 -8.07 -0.90 13.06
C THR A 83 -9.32 -1.76 13.30
N TYR A 84 -10.48 -1.25 12.92
CA TYR A 84 -11.73 -1.99 13.05
C TYR A 84 -11.77 -3.25 12.16
N ASP A 85 -11.04 -3.26 11.06
CA ASP A 85 -10.90 -4.42 10.17
C ASP A 85 -9.53 -4.37 9.46
N SER A 86 -8.64 -5.28 9.82
CA SER A 86 -7.28 -5.36 9.27
C SER A 86 -7.24 -5.69 7.77
N ARG A 87 -8.35 -6.15 7.20
CA ARG A 87 -8.45 -6.44 5.76
C ARG A 87 -8.76 -5.19 4.94
N THR A 88 -9.33 -4.16 5.54
CA THR A 88 -9.84 -2.99 4.81
C THR A 88 -9.18 -1.68 5.22
N ALA A 89 -8.62 -1.61 6.41
CA ALA A 89 -8.03 -0.39 6.95
C ALA A 89 -6.64 -0.63 7.53
N LEU A 90 -5.74 0.29 7.24
CA LEU A 90 -4.36 0.29 7.70
C LEU A 90 -4.09 1.59 8.45
N CYS A 91 -3.42 1.52 9.59
CA CYS A 91 -2.94 2.69 10.32
C CYS A 91 -1.50 2.44 10.76
N ALA A 92 -0.57 3.15 10.16
CA ALA A 92 0.85 3.05 10.45
C ALA A 92 1.36 4.29 11.17
N GLU A 93 2.19 4.09 12.20
CA GLU A 93 2.93 5.15 12.86
C GLU A 93 4.35 5.16 12.32
N LEU A 94 4.77 6.27 11.73
CA LEU A 94 6.05 6.44 11.08
C LEU A 94 6.92 7.41 11.87
N LYS A 95 8.20 7.12 11.95
CA LYS A 95 9.17 8.02 12.58
C LYS A 95 9.72 8.98 11.53
N THR A 96 9.42 10.26 11.67
CA THR A 96 9.97 11.32 10.83
C THR A 96 10.97 12.17 11.60
N GLU A 97 11.71 13.05 10.91
CA GLU A 97 12.63 14.00 11.54
C GLU A 97 11.93 14.99 12.49
N LYS A 98 10.64 15.23 12.27
CA LYS A 98 9.83 16.17 13.07
C LYS A 98 8.97 15.50 14.14
N GLY A 99 9.12 14.18 14.33
CA GLY A 99 8.32 13.39 15.26
C GLY A 99 7.56 12.26 14.56
N ASN A 100 6.67 11.61 15.30
CA ASN A 100 5.89 10.51 14.76
C ASN A 100 4.67 11.01 13.98
N LEU A 101 4.40 10.35 12.86
CA LEU A 101 3.28 10.64 11.97
C LEU A 101 2.38 9.41 11.88
N LEU A 102 1.09 9.60 12.08
CA LEU A 102 0.07 8.57 11.79
C LEU A 102 -0.44 8.70 10.36
N VAL A 103 -0.44 7.59 9.65
CA VAL A 103 -0.94 7.51 8.27
C VAL A 103 -1.92 6.35 8.15
#